data_fa83adf9a8a4231ebbc0f5c6df9e47f9
#
_entry.id   fa83adf9a8a4231ebbc0f5c6df9e47f9
#
_cell.length_a   1.000
_cell.length_b   1.000
_cell.length_c   1.000
_cell.angle_alpha   90.00
_cell.angle_beta   90.00
_cell.angle_gamma   90.00
#
_symmetry.space_group_name_H-M   'P 1'
#
loop_
_entity.id
_entity.type
_entity.pdbx_description
1 polymer ?
#
loop_
_entity_poly.entity_id
_entity_poly.type
_entity_poly.pdbx_seq_one_letter_code
_entity_poly.pdbx_strand_id
1 'polypeptide(L)'
;MILLNSILVAFDFSDTSISALNYGRNLAHAFGGRLHVLNIADVISTSAAQFYPEGPGDPEAKATALALSQLKTILAAENAPEARPAVRVAPDPAVAIVDFAKEIHADLIVIGTHGRTGVSRILMGSVAEHVVRTAPCPVLVVRPAEHERSEEHTSELQSQR
;
A
#
# COMPACT_ATOMS: atom_id res chain seq x y z
N MET A 1 -28.27 -1.14 1.30
CA MET A 1 -27.41 -1.00 0.11
C MET A 1 -26.03 -0.52 0.59
N ILE A 2 -24.97 -1.21 0.22
CA ILE A 2 -23.60 -0.78 0.53
C ILE A 2 -23.15 0.21 -0.57
N LEU A 3 -22.70 1.39 -0.15
CA LEU A 3 -22.15 2.40 -1.04
C LEU A 3 -20.65 2.52 -0.75
N LEU A 4 -19.83 2.43 -1.77
CA LEU A 4 -18.37 2.62 -1.70
C LEU A 4 -18.00 3.80 -2.61
N ASN A 5 -18.22 5.02 -2.13
CA ASN A 5 -17.93 6.24 -2.90
C ASN A 5 -16.46 6.66 -2.82
N SER A 6 -15.77 6.26 -1.75
CA SER A 6 -14.37 6.63 -1.48
C SER A 6 -13.65 5.41 -0.90
N ILE A 7 -12.72 4.86 -1.68
CA ILE A 7 -11.91 3.70 -1.31
C ILE A 7 -10.47 4.14 -1.17
N LEU A 8 -9.86 3.82 -0.02
CA LEU A 8 -8.46 4.09 0.28
C LEU A 8 -7.64 2.81 0.18
N VAL A 9 -6.59 2.82 -0.60
CA VAL A 9 -5.56 1.78 -0.62
C VAL A 9 -4.31 2.30 0.08
N ALA A 10 -3.87 1.60 1.12
CA ALA A 10 -2.56 1.82 1.74
C ALA A 10 -1.49 1.09 0.94
N PHE A 11 -0.50 1.84 0.43
CA PHE A 11 0.45 1.37 -0.56
C PHE A 11 1.90 1.64 -0.13
N ASP A 12 2.72 0.60 -0.06
CA ASP A 12 4.12 0.67 0.39
C ASP A 12 5.14 0.15 -0.61
N PHE A 13 4.75 -0.02 -1.87
CA PHE A 13 5.55 -0.58 -2.97
C PHE A 13 5.87 -2.07 -2.84
N SER A 14 5.27 -2.80 -1.90
CA SER A 14 5.38 -4.26 -1.79
C SER A 14 4.44 -4.97 -2.77
N ASP A 15 4.71 -6.23 -3.09
CA ASP A 15 3.85 -7.07 -3.94
C ASP A 15 2.45 -7.24 -3.33
N THR A 16 2.38 -7.31 -1.99
CA THR A 16 1.10 -7.37 -1.27
C THR A 16 0.30 -6.09 -1.44
N SER A 17 0.96 -4.92 -1.46
CA SER A 17 0.27 -3.65 -1.70
C SER A 17 -0.17 -3.49 -3.16
N ILE A 18 0.53 -4.10 -4.13
CA ILE A 18 0.04 -4.20 -5.52
C ILE A 18 -1.22 -5.05 -5.59
N SER A 19 -1.26 -6.18 -4.87
CA SER A 19 -2.48 -6.98 -4.76
C SER A 19 -3.63 -6.17 -4.14
N ALA A 20 -3.37 -5.40 -3.08
CA ALA A 20 -4.35 -4.52 -2.46
C ALA A 20 -4.85 -3.44 -3.44
N LEU A 21 -3.95 -2.84 -4.24
CA LEU A 21 -4.30 -1.88 -5.28
C LEU A 21 -5.26 -2.50 -6.32
N ASN A 22 -4.99 -3.72 -6.77
CA ASN A 22 -5.85 -4.41 -7.73
C ASN A 22 -7.24 -4.69 -7.17
N TYR A 23 -7.36 -5.10 -5.90
CA TYR A 23 -8.65 -5.22 -5.22
C TYR A 23 -9.37 -3.87 -5.11
N GLY A 24 -8.68 -2.84 -4.64
CA GLY A 24 -9.25 -1.49 -4.50
C GLY A 24 -9.75 -0.92 -5.82
N ARG A 25 -8.98 -1.08 -6.90
CA ARG A 25 -9.36 -0.66 -8.26
C ARG A 25 -10.62 -1.38 -8.75
N ASN A 26 -10.67 -2.71 -8.60
CA ASN A 26 -11.82 -3.49 -9.05
C ASN A 26 -13.09 -3.12 -8.27
N LEU A 27 -12.96 -2.88 -6.96
CA LEU A 27 -14.07 -2.40 -6.14
C LEU A 27 -14.50 -0.99 -6.53
N ALA A 28 -13.57 -0.07 -6.75
CA ALA A 28 -13.88 1.28 -7.20
C ALA A 28 -14.64 1.26 -8.53
N HIS A 29 -14.19 0.43 -9.48
CA HIS A 29 -14.88 0.26 -10.76
C HIS A 29 -16.29 -0.34 -10.58
N ALA A 30 -16.43 -1.40 -9.79
CA ALA A 30 -17.70 -2.09 -9.59
C ALA A 30 -18.77 -1.21 -8.91
N PHE A 31 -18.37 -0.34 -8.00
CA PHE A 31 -19.27 0.53 -7.22
C PHE A 31 -19.34 1.96 -7.76
N GLY A 32 -18.56 2.32 -8.78
CA GLY A 32 -18.47 3.68 -9.28
C GLY A 32 -17.84 4.67 -8.29
N GLY A 33 -17.00 4.15 -7.37
CA GLY A 33 -16.34 4.92 -6.33
C GLY A 33 -15.03 5.54 -6.78
N ARG A 34 -14.54 6.49 -5.99
CA ARG A 34 -13.20 7.10 -6.17
C ARG A 34 -12.15 6.26 -5.49
N LEU A 35 -11.05 6.01 -6.18
CA LEU A 35 -9.90 5.31 -5.65
C LEU A 35 -8.82 6.32 -5.19
N HIS A 36 -8.46 6.26 -3.93
CA HIS A 36 -7.33 6.99 -3.36
C HIS A 36 -6.22 5.99 -3.03
N VAL A 37 -4.98 6.32 -3.37
CA VAL A 37 -3.82 5.47 -3.09
C VAL A 37 -2.82 6.28 -2.30
N LEU A 38 -2.59 5.89 -1.05
CA LEU A 38 -1.74 6.59 -0.10
C LEU A 38 -0.46 5.82 0.14
N ASN A 39 0.67 6.46 -0.09
CA ASN A 39 1.96 6.02 0.40
C ASN A 39 2.40 6.86 1.60
N ILE A 40 2.91 6.20 2.63
CA ILE A 40 3.56 6.87 3.76
C ILE A 40 5.07 6.74 3.57
N ALA A 41 5.71 7.86 3.29
CA ALA A 41 7.16 7.94 3.17
C ALA A 41 7.77 8.00 4.57
N ASP A 42 8.77 7.13 4.81
CA ASP A 42 9.52 7.12 6.06
C ASP A 42 10.68 8.13 5.96
N VAL A 43 10.75 9.04 6.93
CA VAL A 43 11.85 10.01 7.03
C VAL A 43 13.20 9.31 7.21
N ILE A 44 13.21 8.13 7.84
CA ILE A 44 14.43 7.36 8.10
C ILE A 44 14.94 6.67 6.83
N SER A 45 14.06 6.25 5.94
CA SER A 45 14.45 5.66 4.64
C SER A 45 15.10 6.68 3.70
N THR A 46 14.91 7.97 3.95
CA THR A 46 15.63 9.06 3.26
C THR A 46 17.05 9.27 3.77
N SER A 47 17.58 8.38 4.64
CA SER A 47 19.00 8.39 5.01
C SER A 47 19.94 8.16 3.81
N ALA A 48 19.45 7.76 2.64
CA ALA A 48 20.15 7.98 1.38
C ALA A 48 20.42 9.47 1.12
N ALA A 49 19.66 10.39 1.70
CA ALA A 49 19.91 11.84 1.65
C ALA A 49 21.15 12.25 2.46
N GLN A 50 21.63 11.44 3.40
CA GLN A 50 22.90 11.68 4.10
C GLN A 50 24.13 11.41 3.21
N PHE A 51 23.98 10.68 2.11
CA PHE A 51 25.06 10.41 1.15
C PHE A 51 25.12 11.40 -0.03
N TYR A 52 24.15 12.31 -0.15
CA TYR A 52 24.20 13.41 -1.09
C TYR A 52 24.22 14.73 -0.33
N PRO A 53 25.40 15.20 0.13
CA PRO A 53 25.52 16.56 0.61
C PRO A 53 25.32 17.50 -0.58
N GLU A 54 24.44 18.49 -0.39
CA GLU A 54 24.39 19.72 -1.16
C GLU A 54 23.55 19.74 -2.45
N GLY A 55 22.27 19.97 -2.24
CA GLY A 55 21.43 20.74 -3.14
C GLY A 55 20.45 21.54 -2.29
N PRO A 56 20.16 22.82 -2.64
CA PRO A 56 19.19 23.60 -1.91
C PRO A 56 17.80 22.93 -2.03
N GLY A 57 17.22 22.58 -0.92
CA GLY A 57 15.86 22.01 -0.90
C GLY A 57 15.62 21.11 0.32
N ASP A 58 14.41 21.15 0.78
CA ASP A 58 13.92 20.34 1.90
C ASP A 58 13.99 18.84 1.53
N PRO A 59 14.72 18.00 2.30
CA PRO A 59 14.81 16.56 2.04
C PRO A 59 13.45 15.85 2.05
N GLU A 60 12.54 16.29 2.88
CA GLU A 60 11.18 15.75 2.98
C GLU A 60 10.38 16.05 1.71
N ALA A 61 10.48 17.26 1.19
CA ALA A 61 9.82 17.65 -0.06
C ALA A 61 10.35 16.84 -1.25
N LYS A 62 11.67 16.59 -1.30
CA LYS A 62 12.29 15.75 -2.34
C LYS A 62 11.83 14.30 -2.25
N ALA A 63 11.79 13.71 -1.06
CA ALA A 63 11.33 12.36 -0.83
C ALA A 63 9.86 12.20 -1.23
N THR A 64 9.02 13.15 -0.84
CA THR A 64 7.60 13.20 -1.20
C THR A 64 7.42 13.27 -2.72
N ALA A 65 8.15 14.14 -3.40
CA ALA A 65 8.08 14.28 -4.86
C ALA A 65 8.51 12.98 -5.58
N LEU A 66 9.58 12.34 -5.11
CA LEU A 66 10.06 11.08 -5.68
C LEU A 66 9.03 9.96 -5.49
N ALA A 67 8.54 9.78 -4.27
CA ALA A 67 7.52 8.77 -3.96
C ALA A 67 6.24 8.99 -4.78
N LEU A 68 5.80 10.24 -4.93
CA LEU A 68 4.64 10.58 -5.75
C LEU A 68 4.86 10.25 -7.23
N SER A 69 6.04 10.51 -7.76
CA SER A 69 6.41 10.18 -9.14
C SER A 69 6.39 8.67 -9.37
N GLN A 70 7.00 7.90 -8.46
CA GLN A 70 7.00 6.44 -8.51
C GLN A 70 5.58 5.87 -8.41
N LEU A 71 4.76 6.40 -7.50
CA LEU A 71 3.38 5.98 -7.33
C LEU A 71 2.56 6.20 -8.60
N LYS A 72 2.68 7.37 -9.24
CA LYS A 72 2.02 7.66 -10.52
C LYS A 72 2.44 6.68 -11.63
N THR A 73 3.71 6.32 -11.70
CA THR A 73 4.23 5.35 -12.68
C THR A 73 3.59 3.97 -12.46
N ILE A 74 3.51 3.53 -11.21
CA ILE A 74 2.87 2.24 -10.86
C ILE A 74 1.37 2.27 -11.16
N LEU A 75 0.66 3.34 -10.81
CA LEU A 75 -0.77 3.45 -11.09
C LEU A 75 -1.07 3.36 -12.59
N ALA A 76 -0.21 3.95 -13.43
CA ALA A 76 -0.34 3.81 -14.89
C ALA A 76 -0.07 2.37 -15.35
N ALA A 77 0.97 1.71 -14.82
CA ALA A 77 1.31 0.33 -15.15
C ALA A 77 0.22 -0.67 -14.71
N GLU A 78 -0.40 -0.42 -13.56
CA GLU A 78 -1.48 -1.26 -13.00
C GLU A 78 -2.88 -0.90 -13.55
N ASN A 79 -2.97 -0.13 -14.63
CA ASN A 79 -4.23 0.30 -15.26
C ASN A 79 -5.19 1.01 -14.28
N ALA A 80 -4.64 1.87 -13.43
CA ALA A 80 -5.38 2.68 -12.47
C ALA A 80 -5.16 4.20 -12.68
N PRO A 81 -5.30 4.75 -13.91
CA PRO A 81 -4.99 6.16 -14.19
C PRO A 81 -5.96 7.12 -13.50
N GLU A 82 -7.16 6.67 -13.16
CA GLU A 82 -8.19 7.43 -12.45
C GLU A 82 -7.92 7.53 -10.93
N ALA A 83 -6.98 6.74 -10.41
CA ALA A 83 -6.65 6.75 -9.00
C ALA A 83 -6.01 8.08 -8.59
N ARG A 84 -6.33 8.52 -7.37
CA ARG A 84 -5.79 9.75 -6.77
C ARG A 84 -4.60 9.41 -5.88
N PRO A 85 -3.36 9.61 -6.34
CA PRO A 85 -2.19 9.35 -5.54
C PRO A 85 -2.01 10.41 -4.46
N ALA A 86 -1.62 9.98 -3.28
CA ALA A 86 -1.21 10.84 -2.19
C ALA A 86 0.04 10.28 -1.50
N VAL A 87 0.88 11.17 -1.01
CA VAL A 87 2.04 10.82 -0.18
C VAL A 87 1.97 11.64 1.09
N ARG A 88 2.23 11.03 2.23
CA ARG A 88 2.40 11.67 3.53
C ARG A 88 3.74 11.26 4.12
N VAL A 89 4.35 12.13 4.87
CA VAL A 89 5.50 11.81 5.69
C VAL A 89 5.03 11.76 7.14
N ALA A 90 5.24 10.64 7.80
CA ALA A 90 4.80 10.44 9.17
C ALA A 90 5.65 9.37 9.87
N PRO A 91 5.90 9.53 11.17
CA PRO A 91 6.65 8.55 11.95
C PRO A 91 5.85 7.26 12.22
N ASP A 92 4.52 7.34 12.23
CA ASP A 92 3.61 6.20 12.41
C ASP A 92 2.71 6.05 11.18
N PRO A 93 3.01 5.07 10.30
CA PRO A 93 2.21 4.84 9.10
C PRO A 93 0.75 4.49 9.39
N ALA A 94 0.46 3.75 10.45
CA ALA A 94 -0.91 3.33 10.74
C ALA A 94 -1.78 4.51 11.13
N VAL A 95 -1.27 5.41 11.97
CA VAL A 95 -1.96 6.64 12.36
C VAL A 95 -2.21 7.52 11.13
N ALA A 96 -1.19 7.71 10.29
CA ALA A 96 -1.31 8.52 9.08
C ALA A 96 -2.36 7.96 8.09
N ILE A 97 -2.44 6.64 7.93
CA ILE A 97 -3.47 5.99 7.10
C ILE A 97 -4.86 6.25 7.65
N VAL A 98 -5.05 6.09 8.96
CA VAL A 98 -6.35 6.30 9.62
C VAL A 98 -6.78 7.75 9.54
N ASP A 99 -5.88 8.70 9.75
CA ASP A 99 -6.18 10.12 9.67
C ASP A 99 -6.51 10.55 8.24
N PHE A 100 -5.78 10.04 7.25
CA PHE A 100 -6.11 10.28 5.85
C PHE A 100 -7.45 9.66 5.45
N ALA A 101 -7.80 8.49 5.98
CA ALA A 101 -9.11 7.87 5.76
C ALA A 101 -10.25 8.76 6.29
N LYS A 102 -10.07 9.38 7.46
CA LYS A 102 -11.03 10.37 8.00
C LYS A 102 -11.12 11.61 7.11
N GLU A 103 -9.98 12.15 6.67
CA GLU A 103 -9.88 13.35 5.83
C GLU A 103 -10.68 13.19 4.52
N ILE A 104 -10.55 12.04 3.87
CA ILE A 104 -11.25 11.76 2.59
C ILE A 104 -12.63 11.14 2.77
N HIS A 105 -13.10 10.94 3.99
CA HIS A 105 -14.33 10.21 4.31
C HIS A 105 -14.37 8.85 3.61
N ALA A 106 -13.33 8.03 3.84
CA ALA A 106 -13.24 6.72 3.22
C ALA A 106 -14.36 5.79 3.70
N ASP A 107 -14.99 5.09 2.76
CA ASP A 107 -16.00 4.06 3.03
C ASP A 107 -15.37 2.67 3.21
N LEU A 108 -14.13 2.50 2.72
CA LEU A 108 -13.35 1.28 2.81
C LEU A 108 -11.86 1.60 2.78
N ILE A 109 -11.09 0.91 3.63
CA ILE A 109 -9.64 0.84 3.52
C ILE A 109 -9.26 -0.54 2.98
N VAL A 110 -8.38 -0.61 1.99
CA VAL A 110 -7.77 -1.84 1.49
C VAL A 110 -6.28 -1.81 1.81
N ILE A 111 -5.80 -2.84 2.50
CA ILE A 111 -4.41 -2.91 2.97
C ILE A 111 -3.87 -4.33 2.84
N GLY A 112 -2.59 -4.47 2.49
CA GLY A 112 -1.91 -5.75 2.48
C GLY A 112 -1.62 -6.28 3.90
N THR A 113 -1.57 -7.60 4.06
CA THR A 113 -1.24 -8.23 5.36
C THR A 113 0.17 -7.94 5.83
N HIS A 114 1.13 -7.78 4.89
CA HIS A 114 2.56 -7.57 5.15
C HIS A 114 3.05 -6.43 4.27
N GLY A 115 3.94 -5.61 4.84
CA GLY A 115 4.66 -4.60 4.10
C GLY A 115 6.01 -5.11 3.59
N ARG A 116 6.95 -4.19 3.39
CA ARG A 116 8.30 -4.41 2.84
C ARG A 116 9.13 -5.48 3.59
N THR A 117 8.85 -5.74 4.85
CA THR A 117 9.68 -6.63 5.69
C THR A 117 9.34 -8.11 5.54
N GLY A 118 8.27 -8.48 4.83
CA GLY A 118 7.97 -9.85 4.40
C GLY A 118 8.00 -10.95 5.46
N VAL A 119 7.89 -10.60 6.75
CA VAL A 119 8.13 -11.54 7.84
C VAL A 119 6.89 -12.37 8.12
N SER A 120 7.06 -13.69 7.95
CA SER A 120 6.24 -14.77 8.51
C SER A 120 4.80 -14.95 7.98
N ARG A 121 4.56 -16.16 7.53
CA ARG A 121 3.35 -16.69 6.85
C ARG A 121 2.05 -16.67 7.68
N ILE A 122 2.05 -16.22 8.93
CA ILE A 122 0.93 -16.45 9.85
C ILE A 122 0.43 -15.18 10.55
N LEU A 123 1.21 -14.12 10.64
CA LEU A 123 0.83 -12.93 11.39
C LEU A 123 0.57 -11.73 10.49
N MET A 124 -0.49 -11.00 10.79
CA MET A 124 -0.77 -9.70 10.19
C MET A 124 0.31 -8.70 10.63
N GLY A 125 0.83 -7.89 9.70
CA GLY A 125 1.83 -6.87 10.00
C GLY A 125 1.30 -5.82 10.99
N SER A 126 2.20 -5.21 11.76
CA SER A 126 1.86 -4.24 12.82
C SER A 126 1.02 -3.06 12.30
N VAL A 127 1.33 -2.56 11.11
CA VAL A 127 0.57 -1.45 10.49
C VAL A 127 -0.85 -1.90 10.15
N ALA A 128 -1.01 -3.05 9.49
CA ALA A 128 -2.33 -3.58 9.14
C ALA A 128 -3.17 -3.87 10.39
N GLU A 129 -2.56 -4.46 11.44
CA GLU A 129 -3.25 -4.72 12.71
C GLU A 129 -3.73 -3.42 13.37
N HIS A 130 -2.88 -2.41 13.43
CA HIS A 130 -3.26 -1.12 14.02
C HIS A 130 -4.37 -0.44 13.22
N VAL A 131 -4.28 -0.45 11.89
CA VAL A 131 -5.33 0.11 11.01
C VAL A 131 -6.66 -0.61 11.25
N VAL A 132 -6.68 -1.96 11.28
CA VAL A 132 -7.91 -2.73 11.54
C VAL A 132 -8.55 -2.35 12.87
N ARG A 133 -7.76 -2.07 13.91
CA ARG A 133 -8.26 -1.71 15.24
C ARG A 133 -8.80 -0.28 15.33
N THR A 134 -8.31 0.65 14.52
CA THR A 134 -8.55 2.09 14.71
C THR A 134 -9.22 2.78 13.53
N ALA A 135 -9.43 2.08 12.43
CA ALA A 135 -10.04 2.61 11.21
C ALA A 135 -11.45 3.17 11.45
N PRO A 136 -11.80 4.29 10.79
CA PRO A 136 -13.14 4.89 10.88
C PRO A 136 -14.19 4.15 10.01
N CYS A 137 -13.77 3.16 9.20
CA CYS A 137 -14.60 2.43 8.26
C CYS A 137 -14.13 0.96 8.18
N PRO A 138 -14.85 0.07 7.49
CA PRO A 138 -14.41 -1.30 7.22
C PRO A 138 -13.03 -1.36 6.58
N VAL A 139 -12.28 -2.43 6.89
CA VAL A 139 -10.94 -2.68 6.37
C VAL A 139 -10.91 -4.02 5.66
N LEU A 140 -10.53 -4.04 4.40
CA LEU A 140 -10.24 -5.23 3.62
C LEU A 140 -8.75 -5.52 3.70
N VAL A 141 -8.40 -6.63 4.35
CA VAL A 141 -7.01 -7.08 4.47
C VAL A 141 -6.72 -8.08 3.36
N VAL A 142 -5.77 -7.77 2.49
CA VAL A 142 -5.41 -8.57 1.32
C VAL A 142 -4.16 -9.39 1.63
N ARG A 143 -4.22 -10.69 1.36
CA ARG A 143 -3.07 -11.60 1.43
C ARG A 143 -2.40 -11.71 0.06
N PRO A 144 -1.11 -12.06 0.00
CA PRO A 144 -0.47 -12.41 -1.26
C PRO A 144 -1.24 -13.53 -1.96
N ALA A 145 -1.33 -13.50 -3.29
CA ALA A 145 -1.92 -14.58 -4.05
C ALA A 145 -1.11 -15.88 -3.85
N GLU A 146 -1.78 -17.00 -3.60
CA GLU A 146 -1.12 -18.30 -3.31
C GLU A 146 -0.45 -18.96 -4.54
N HIS A 147 -0.33 -18.27 -5.67
CA HIS A 147 0.18 -18.85 -6.93
C HIS A 147 1.66 -19.28 -6.91
N GLU A 148 2.44 -18.88 -5.93
CA GLU A 148 3.84 -19.31 -5.85
C GLU A 148 4.07 -20.63 -5.09
N ARG A 149 3.04 -21.23 -4.47
CA ARG A 149 3.21 -22.47 -3.69
C ARG A 149 3.21 -23.76 -4.50
N SER A 150 2.78 -23.75 -5.75
CA SER A 150 2.63 -24.98 -6.54
C SER A 150 3.91 -25.39 -7.28
N GLU A 151 4.87 -24.50 -7.48
CA GLU A 151 6.07 -24.82 -8.25
C GLU A 151 7.22 -25.35 -7.39
N GLU A 152 7.34 -24.97 -6.13
CA GLU A 152 8.39 -25.51 -5.24
C GLU A 152 8.14 -26.95 -4.80
N HIS A 153 6.88 -27.39 -4.70
CA HIS A 153 6.57 -28.77 -4.27
C HIS A 153 6.68 -29.79 -5.40
N THR A 154 6.68 -29.38 -6.66
CA THR A 154 6.78 -30.30 -7.81
C THR A 154 8.23 -30.63 -8.12
N SER A 155 9.18 -29.77 -7.77
CA SER A 155 10.60 -30.00 -8.04
C SER A 155 11.26 -30.98 -7.06
N GLU A 156 10.75 -31.10 -5.81
CA GLU A 156 11.31 -32.08 -4.85
C GLU A 156 10.88 -33.52 -5.10
N LEU A 157 9.74 -33.75 -5.75
CA LEU A 157 9.26 -35.10 -6.06
C LEU A 157 9.91 -35.70 -7.32
N GLN A 158 10.54 -34.88 -8.15
CA GLN A 158 11.23 -35.36 -9.35
C GLN A 158 12.71 -35.72 -9.14
N SER A 159 13.31 -35.36 -8.01
CA SER A 159 14.71 -35.68 -7.71
C SER A 159 14.92 -37.02 -6.97
N GLN A 160 13.83 -37.75 -6.66
CA GLN A 160 13.89 -39.04 -5.94
C GLN A 160 13.46 -40.24 -6.82
N ARG A 161 13.63 -40.14 -8.15
CA ARG A 161 13.47 -41.30 -9.04
C ARG A 161 14.73 -41.56 -9.85
#